data_d8328f516d33ffe9c31c7fb404aa68b3
#
_entry.id   d8328f516d33ffe9c31c7fb404aa68b3
#
_cell.length_a   1.000
_cell.length_b   1.000
_cell.length_c   1.000
_cell.angle_alpha   90.00
_cell.angle_beta   90.00
_cell.angle_gamma   90.00
#
_symmetry.space_group_name_H-M   'P 1'
#
loop_
_entity.id
_entity.type
_entity.pdbx_description
1 polymer ?
#
loop_
_entity_poly.entity_id
_entity_poly.type
_entity_poly.pdbx_seq_one_letter_code
_entity_poly.pdbx_strand_id
1 'polypeptide(L)'
;MKNAIIIKSVLEIRKDMPRIGTRKLHFMLTETLLLHAIDIGRDSLFDLLADYGMLVRKRKKRKTITTDSNHPFRKYPNMIKELTIIAPNQLWVSDITYIALLNNYCYLSLITDAYSRKILGFCLHPTLEKEGPLNALEMALLSWDRRLKATLIHHSDRGLQYCSGAYTTRLVSSGATISMTERGDPYENAMAERINGVLKSEFLLSKTFRNLEEASVAVGKSIGIYNSQRPHGSCDYLTPDQAHLKEGVLPSKWKSKNEKITPAT
;
A
#
# COMPACT_ATOMS: atom_id res chain seq x y z
N MET A 1 -2.73 31.33 -19.40
CA MET A 1 -1.67 30.40 -19.89
C MET A 1 -1.14 29.51 -18.75
N LYS A 2 -0.71 30.01 -17.57
CA LYS A 2 -0.19 29.21 -16.44
C LYS A 2 -1.15 28.08 -16.00
N ASN A 3 -2.43 28.40 -15.73
CA ASN A 3 -3.43 27.41 -15.28
C ASN A 3 -3.63 26.28 -16.29
N ALA A 4 -3.59 26.58 -17.60
CA ALA A 4 -3.73 25.56 -18.62
C ALA A 4 -2.58 24.53 -18.62
N ILE A 5 -1.34 24.99 -18.36
CA ILE A 5 -0.18 24.10 -18.20
C ILE A 5 -0.37 23.19 -16.98
N ILE A 6 -0.74 23.75 -15.82
CA ILE A 6 -0.98 22.99 -14.60
C ILE A 6 -2.07 21.92 -14.81
N ILE A 7 -3.22 22.32 -15.34
CA ILE A 7 -4.35 21.42 -15.57
C ILE A 7 -3.98 20.31 -16.55
N LYS A 8 -3.28 20.62 -17.63
CA LYS A 8 -2.78 19.62 -18.59
C LYS A 8 -1.88 18.60 -17.91
N SER A 9 -0.92 19.05 -17.10
CA SER A 9 0.00 18.16 -16.38
C SER A 9 -0.71 17.32 -15.32
N VAL A 10 -1.71 17.87 -14.62
CA VAL A 10 -2.55 17.11 -13.68
C VAL A 10 -3.34 16.02 -14.42
N LEU A 11 -3.91 16.32 -15.57
CA LEU A 11 -4.64 15.34 -16.38
C LEU A 11 -3.70 14.21 -16.87
N GLU A 12 -2.47 14.54 -17.25
CA GLU A 12 -1.46 13.56 -17.66
C GLU A 12 -1.13 12.59 -16.52
N ILE A 13 -0.80 13.11 -15.32
CA ILE A 13 -0.55 12.27 -14.13
C ILE A 13 -1.78 11.40 -13.80
N ARG A 14 -2.98 11.92 -13.97
CA ARG A 14 -4.22 11.21 -13.67
C ARG A 14 -4.62 10.15 -14.68
N LYS A 15 -3.98 10.06 -15.83
CA LYS A 15 -4.16 8.89 -16.72
C LYS A 15 -3.73 7.60 -16.04
N ASP A 16 -2.67 7.65 -15.24
CA ASP A 16 -2.13 6.50 -14.54
C ASP A 16 -2.58 6.41 -13.09
N MET A 17 -2.80 7.54 -12.44
CA MET A 17 -3.27 7.65 -11.04
C MET A 17 -4.57 8.48 -10.96
N PRO A 18 -5.72 7.93 -11.40
CA PRO A 18 -6.93 8.70 -11.66
C PRO A 18 -7.43 9.55 -10.50
N ARG A 19 -7.18 9.12 -9.27
CA ARG A 19 -7.65 9.79 -8.05
C ARG A 19 -6.53 10.14 -7.08
N ILE A 20 -5.33 10.42 -7.59
CA ILE A 20 -4.25 10.92 -6.75
C ILE A 20 -4.62 12.29 -6.15
N GLY A 21 -4.37 12.46 -4.86
CA GLY A 21 -4.75 13.66 -4.12
C GLY A 21 -3.82 14.85 -4.37
N THR A 22 -4.35 16.06 -4.21
CA THR A 22 -3.69 17.35 -4.51
C THR A 22 -2.31 17.50 -3.88
N ARG A 23 -2.09 17.05 -2.63
CA ARG A 23 -0.77 17.17 -1.98
C ARG A 23 0.34 16.41 -2.73
N LYS A 24 0.02 15.23 -3.27
CA LYS A 24 0.97 14.44 -4.07
C LYS A 24 1.11 15.02 -5.46
N LEU A 25 0.01 15.49 -6.07
CA LEU A 25 0.06 16.21 -7.34
C LEU A 25 0.99 17.42 -7.25
N HIS A 26 0.87 18.25 -6.20
CA HIS A 26 1.74 19.40 -6.01
C HIS A 26 3.22 19.01 -5.99
N PHE A 27 3.57 17.93 -5.28
CA PHE A 27 4.93 17.39 -5.28
C PHE A 27 5.35 16.90 -6.67
N MET A 28 4.51 16.13 -7.35
CA MET A 28 4.81 15.57 -8.68
C MET A 28 4.91 16.63 -9.78
N LEU A 29 4.26 17.77 -9.59
CA LEU A 29 4.31 18.87 -10.53
C LEU A 29 5.57 19.75 -10.37
N THR A 30 6.38 19.56 -9.33
CA THR A 30 7.50 20.47 -8.99
C THR A 30 8.41 20.71 -10.19
N GLU A 31 8.84 19.69 -10.90
CA GLU A 31 9.73 19.83 -12.08
C GLU A 31 9.04 20.59 -13.21
N THR A 32 7.78 20.28 -13.51
CA THR A 32 7.00 20.98 -14.55
C THR A 32 6.80 22.46 -14.19
N LEU A 33 6.52 22.75 -12.92
CA LEU A 33 6.33 24.11 -12.44
C LEU A 33 7.64 24.94 -12.56
N LEU A 34 8.77 24.35 -12.19
CA LEU A 34 10.08 24.95 -12.35
C LEU A 34 10.42 25.21 -13.82
N LEU A 35 10.21 24.24 -14.70
CA LEU A 35 10.47 24.34 -16.14
C LEU A 35 9.71 25.51 -16.79
N HIS A 36 8.49 25.78 -16.34
CA HIS A 36 7.63 26.83 -16.87
C HIS A 36 7.67 28.14 -16.07
N ALA A 37 8.57 28.27 -15.09
CA ALA A 37 8.65 29.41 -14.16
C ALA A 37 7.28 29.75 -13.53
N ILE A 38 6.54 28.71 -13.13
CA ILE A 38 5.24 28.83 -12.46
C ILE A 38 5.45 28.63 -10.97
N ASP A 39 5.16 29.66 -10.20
CA ASP A 39 5.05 29.55 -8.74
C ASP A 39 3.57 29.39 -8.36
N ILE A 40 3.25 28.28 -7.70
CA ILE A 40 1.93 27.98 -7.13
C ILE A 40 2.08 27.21 -5.83
N GLY A 41 1.54 27.78 -4.75
CA GLY A 41 1.51 27.11 -3.47
C GLY A 41 0.52 25.92 -3.45
N ARG A 42 0.69 25.05 -2.46
CA ARG A 42 -0.18 23.88 -2.28
C ARG A 42 -1.66 24.27 -2.19
N ASP A 43 -2.00 25.30 -1.40
CA ASP A 43 -3.39 25.68 -1.14
C ASP A 43 -4.00 26.35 -2.39
N SER A 44 -3.24 27.16 -3.10
CA SER A 44 -3.68 27.72 -4.40
C SER A 44 -3.89 26.62 -5.46
N LEU A 45 -3.14 25.51 -5.41
CA LEU A 45 -3.42 24.35 -6.26
C LEU A 45 -4.73 23.66 -5.86
N PHE A 46 -5.07 23.61 -4.56
CA PHE A 46 -6.38 23.11 -4.12
C PHE A 46 -7.51 23.95 -4.69
N ASP A 47 -7.40 25.29 -4.61
CA ASP A 47 -8.41 26.21 -5.11
C ASP A 47 -8.56 26.09 -6.63
N LEU A 48 -7.44 26.07 -7.37
CA LEU A 48 -7.46 25.86 -8.81
C LEU A 48 -8.16 24.54 -9.19
N LEU A 49 -7.85 23.43 -8.51
CA LEU A 49 -8.50 22.16 -8.79
C LEU A 49 -9.98 22.14 -8.36
N ALA A 50 -10.36 22.93 -7.37
CA ALA A 50 -11.77 23.12 -7.00
C ALA A 50 -12.56 23.84 -8.10
N ASP A 51 -12.02 24.93 -8.63
CA ASP A 51 -12.62 25.72 -9.70
C ASP A 51 -12.86 24.89 -10.98
N TYR A 52 -11.95 23.96 -11.25
CA TYR A 52 -12.08 23.03 -12.38
C TYR A 52 -12.87 21.75 -12.05
N GLY A 53 -13.49 21.65 -10.86
CA GLY A 53 -14.23 20.44 -10.43
C GLY A 53 -13.36 19.18 -10.28
N MET A 54 -12.05 19.34 -10.14
CA MET A 54 -11.05 18.26 -10.16
C MET A 54 -10.63 17.76 -8.77
N LEU A 55 -11.26 18.21 -7.69
CA LEU A 55 -10.96 17.70 -6.35
C LEU A 55 -11.43 16.26 -6.16
N VAL A 56 -10.55 15.46 -5.58
CA VAL A 56 -10.88 14.07 -5.21
C VAL A 56 -11.69 14.03 -3.93
N ARG A 57 -12.98 13.69 -4.02
CA ARG A 57 -13.86 13.53 -2.86
C ARG A 57 -13.54 12.22 -2.12
N LYS A 58 -13.51 12.24 -0.78
CA LYS A 58 -13.39 11.03 0.03
C LYS A 58 -14.62 10.13 -0.18
N ARG A 59 -14.38 8.85 -0.48
CA ARG A 59 -15.47 7.85 -0.47
C ARG A 59 -15.85 7.51 0.96
N LYS A 60 -17.16 7.35 1.22
CA LYS A 60 -17.65 6.76 2.48
C LYS A 60 -17.17 5.31 2.54
N LYS A 61 -16.44 4.94 3.60
CA LYS A 61 -16.04 3.55 3.83
C LYS A 61 -17.30 2.72 4.13
N ARG A 62 -17.54 1.65 3.39
CA ARG A 62 -18.42 0.56 3.82
C ARG A 62 -17.55 -0.40 4.63
N LYS A 63 -17.93 -0.67 5.89
CA LYS A 63 -17.29 -1.72 6.70
C LYS A 63 -17.78 -3.07 6.17
N THR A 64 -16.88 -3.89 5.66
CA THR A 64 -17.13 -5.28 5.35
C THR A 64 -16.20 -6.11 6.24
N ILE A 65 -16.75 -7.00 7.04
CA ILE A 65 -15.97 -7.95 7.85
C ILE A 65 -15.61 -9.10 6.92
N THR A 66 -14.32 -9.34 6.72
CA THR A 66 -13.80 -10.33 5.77
C THR A 66 -12.93 -11.40 6.42
N THR A 67 -12.62 -11.28 7.71
CA THR A 67 -11.71 -12.19 8.42
C THR A 67 -12.51 -13.11 9.33
N ASP A 68 -12.44 -14.41 9.09
CA ASP A 68 -12.82 -15.43 10.05
C ASP A 68 -11.58 -15.86 10.84
N SER A 69 -11.50 -15.42 12.10
CA SER A 69 -10.42 -15.77 13.02
C SER A 69 -10.79 -16.90 14.00
N ASN A 70 -12.01 -17.46 13.89
CA ASN A 70 -12.49 -18.51 14.76
C ASN A 70 -12.24 -19.92 14.14
N HIS A 71 -10.99 -20.31 14.07
CA HIS A 71 -10.54 -21.59 13.53
C HIS A 71 -9.49 -22.26 14.44
N PRO A 72 -9.27 -23.61 14.37
CA PRO A 72 -8.37 -24.34 15.26
C PRO A 72 -6.89 -24.21 14.95
N PHE A 73 -6.48 -23.53 13.87
CA PHE A 73 -5.08 -23.41 13.52
C PHE A 73 -4.28 -22.61 14.55
N ARG A 74 -2.98 -22.92 14.64
CA ARG A 74 -2.05 -22.22 15.51
C ARG A 74 -2.01 -20.72 15.19
N LYS A 75 -2.10 -19.89 16.22
CA LYS A 75 -1.95 -18.45 16.18
C LYS A 75 -0.57 -18.07 16.72
N TYR A 76 0.04 -17.06 16.12
CA TYR A 76 1.38 -16.59 16.50
C TYR A 76 1.28 -15.27 17.25
N PRO A 77 2.26 -14.94 18.13
CA PRO A 77 2.25 -13.70 18.89
C PRO A 77 2.45 -12.48 17.99
N ASN A 78 2.05 -11.31 18.49
CA ASN A 78 2.34 -10.05 17.83
C ASN A 78 3.78 -9.60 18.18
N MET A 79 4.65 -9.61 17.18
CA MET A 79 6.08 -9.30 17.31
C MET A 79 6.43 -7.86 16.89
N ILE A 80 5.42 -7.03 16.54
CA ILE A 80 5.69 -5.71 15.93
C ILE A 80 5.36 -4.52 16.82
N LYS A 81 4.86 -4.73 18.04
CA LYS A 81 4.38 -3.65 18.93
C LYS A 81 5.45 -2.60 19.23
N GLU A 82 6.69 -3.02 19.43
CA GLU A 82 7.83 -2.15 19.78
C GLU A 82 8.88 -2.11 18.66
N LEU A 83 8.55 -2.62 17.49
CA LEU A 83 9.48 -2.72 16.38
C LEU A 83 9.74 -1.36 15.73
N THR A 84 10.97 -0.90 15.77
CA THR A 84 11.43 0.24 14.96
C THR A 84 11.99 -0.28 13.62
N ILE A 85 11.37 0.12 12.54
CA ILE A 85 11.74 -0.30 11.18
C ILE A 85 12.65 0.77 10.59
N ILE A 86 13.88 0.40 10.26
CA ILE A 86 14.90 1.31 9.73
C ILE A 86 15.47 0.89 8.36
N ALA A 87 15.05 -0.26 7.84
CA ALA A 87 15.52 -0.77 6.55
C ALA A 87 14.44 -1.62 5.86
N PRO A 88 14.50 -1.79 4.54
CA PRO A 88 13.67 -2.74 3.81
C PRO A 88 13.86 -4.17 4.30
N ASN A 89 12.85 -4.99 4.10
CA ASN A 89 12.85 -6.42 4.42
C ASN A 89 13.02 -6.78 5.90
N GLN A 90 12.82 -5.83 6.82
CA GLN A 90 12.71 -6.10 8.25
C GLN A 90 11.30 -6.54 8.65
N LEU A 91 10.29 -5.95 8.03
CA LEU A 91 8.89 -6.28 8.26
C LEU A 91 8.12 -6.28 6.95
N TRP A 92 7.47 -7.39 6.66
CA TRP A 92 6.45 -7.48 5.64
C TRP A 92 5.07 -7.57 6.27
N VAL A 93 4.11 -6.84 5.71
CA VAL A 93 2.70 -6.90 6.13
C VAL A 93 1.85 -7.46 5.01
N SER A 94 0.89 -8.32 5.35
CA SER A 94 0.03 -8.99 4.39
C SER A 94 -1.44 -8.77 4.70
N ASP A 95 -2.24 -8.67 3.65
CA ASP A 95 -3.70 -8.57 3.74
C ASP A 95 -4.34 -9.07 2.45
N ILE A 96 -5.59 -9.56 2.56
CA ILE A 96 -6.41 -9.97 1.43
C ILE A 96 -7.56 -9.00 1.29
N THR A 97 -7.81 -8.57 0.06
CA THR A 97 -8.97 -7.74 -0.23
C THR A 97 -9.73 -8.27 -1.44
N TYR A 98 -11.04 -8.08 -1.48
CA TYR A 98 -11.85 -8.50 -2.61
C TYR A 98 -11.91 -7.42 -3.69
N ILE A 99 -12.00 -7.85 -4.94
CA ILE A 99 -12.25 -7.05 -6.14
C ILE A 99 -13.56 -7.52 -6.76
N ALA A 100 -14.46 -6.60 -7.07
CA ALA A 100 -15.77 -6.94 -7.60
C ALA A 100 -15.69 -7.30 -9.10
N LEU A 101 -16.30 -8.42 -9.46
CA LEU A 101 -16.61 -8.80 -10.84
C LEU A 101 -18.12 -8.68 -11.08
N LEU A 102 -18.57 -8.75 -12.32
CA LEU A 102 -20.00 -8.58 -12.65
C LEU A 102 -20.91 -9.55 -11.89
N ASN A 103 -20.49 -10.79 -11.74
CA ASN A 103 -21.34 -11.86 -11.17
C ASN A 103 -20.80 -12.37 -9.82
N ASN A 104 -19.58 -12.01 -9.40
CA ASN A 104 -18.94 -12.54 -8.20
C ASN A 104 -17.82 -11.62 -7.72
N TYR A 105 -16.92 -12.15 -6.91
CA TYR A 105 -15.70 -11.47 -6.45
C TYR A 105 -14.48 -12.32 -6.78
N CYS A 106 -13.33 -11.65 -6.91
CA CYS A 106 -12.02 -12.27 -6.81
C CYS A 106 -11.22 -11.60 -5.67
N TYR A 107 -10.14 -12.23 -5.26
CA TYR A 107 -9.43 -11.90 -4.03
C TYR A 107 -8.00 -11.52 -4.36
N LEU A 108 -7.61 -10.32 -3.96
CA LEU A 108 -6.27 -9.79 -4.14
C LEU A 108 -5.50 -9.95 -2.84
N SER A 109 -4.52 -10.83 -2.84
CA SER A 109 -3.54 -11.00 -1.76
C SER A 109 -2.34 -10.11 -2.03
N LEU A 110 -1.92 -9.33 -1.03
CA LEU A 110 -0.76 -8.43 -1.11
C LEU A 110 0.25 -8.74 -0.03
N ILE A 111 1.54 -8.64 -0.37
CA ILE A 111 2.65 -8.57 0.58
C ILE A 111 3.40 -7.26 0.34
N THR A 112 3.50 -6.47 1.38
CA THR A 112 4.04 -5.11 1.32
C THR A 112 5.18 -4.96 2.33
N ASP A 113 6.30 -4.42 1.90
CA ASP A 113 7.39 -4.01 2.79
C ASP A 113 6.96 -2.82 3.64
N ALA A 114 7.07 -2.96 4.95
CA ALA A 114 6.57 -1.96 5.89
C ALA A 114 7.45 -0.71 5.97
N TYR A 115 8.71 -0.78 5.58
CA TYR A 115 9.61 0.37 5.52
C TYR A 115 9.32 1.23 4.28
N SER A 116 9.45 0.65 3.10
CA SER A 116 9.36 1.35 1.82
C SER A 116 7.93 1.54 1.29
N ARG A 117 6.96 0.79 1.80
CA ARG A 117 5.60 0.66 1.26
C ARG A 117 5.53 -0.07 -0.08
N LYS A 118 6.63 -0.69 -0.52
CA LYS A 118 6.70 -1.43 -1.78
C LYS A 118 5.85 -2.70 -1.70
N ILE A 119 5.00 -2.92 -2.68
CA ILE A 119 4.31 -4.19 -2.86
C ILE A 119 5.32 -5.15 -3.50
N LEU A 120 5.74 -6.15 -2.72
CA LEU A 120 6.75 -7.13 -3.11
C LEU A 120 6.16 -8.34 -3.79
N GLY A 121 4.94 -8.72 -3.40
CA GLY A 121 4.23 -9.84 -3.98
C GLY A 121 2.74 -9.59 -3.99
N PHE A 122 2.08 -10.10 -5.02
CA PHE A 122 0.63 -10.06 -5.15
C PHE A 122 0.10 -11.22 -5.97
N CYS A 123 -1.14 -11.60 -5.69
CA CYS A 123 -1.87 -12.56 -6.49
C CYS A 123 -3.35 -12.21 -6.49
N LEU A 124 -3.96 -12.14 -7.67
CA LEU A 124 -5.41 -12.06 -7.84
C LEU A 124 -5.93 -13.47 -8.10
N HIS A 125 -6.75 -13.99 -7.19
CA HIS A 125 -7.25 -15.36 -7.25
C HIS A 125 -8.78 -15.39 -7.27
N PRO A 126 -9.43 -16.32 -8.00
CA PRO A 126 -10.89 -16.40 -8.07
C PRO A 126 -11.55 -16.85 -6.77
N THR A 127 -10.84 -17.55 -5.90
CA THR A 127 -11.33 -18.05 -4.60
C THR A 127 -10.54 -17.48 -3.43
N LEU A 128 -11.13 -17.51 -2.22
CA LEU A 128 -10.48 -17.08 -0.97
C LEU A 128 -9.71 -18.24 -0.33
N GLU A 129 -9.08 -19.09 -1.11
CA GLU A 129 -8.27 -20.21 -0.65
C GLU A 129 -6.81 -19.80 -0.41
N LYS A 130 -6.01 -20.72 0.14
CA LYS A 130 -4.60 -20.49 0.52
C LYS A 130 -3.67 -20.24 -0.67
N GLU A 131 -4.07 -20.63 -1.87
CA GLU A 131 -3.28 -20.53 -3.11
C GLU A 131 -2.98 -19.07 -3.47
N GLY A 132 -3.94 -18.17 -3.32
CA GLY A 132 -3.75 -16.74 -3.56
C GLY A 132 -2.64 -16.14 -2.70
N PRO A 133 -2.73 -16.20 -1.36
CA PRO A 133 -1.66 -15.76 -0.46
C PRO A 133 -0.33 -16.46 -0.67
N LEU A 134 -0.31 -17.78 -0.94
CA LEU A 134 0.92 -18.52 -1.22
C LEU A 134 1.63 -18.01 -2.47
N ASN A 135 0.91 -17.78 -3.55
CA ASN A 135 1.48 -17.26 -4.78
C ASN A 135 2.04 -15.83 -4.59
N ALA A 136 1.34 -14.99 -3.80
CA ALA A 136 1.86 -13.68 -3.42
C ALA A 136 3.14 -13.79 -2.57
N LEU A 137 3.20 -14.78 -1.66
CA LEU A 137 4.39 -15.03 -0.85
C LEU A 137 5.56 -15.50 -1.70
N GLU A 138 5.35 -16.43 -2.63
CA GLU A 138 6.41 -16.89 -3.54
C GLU A 138 7.00 -15.72 -4.34
N MET A 139 6.13 -14.86 -4.91
CA MET A 139 6.59 -13.66 -5.63
C MET A 139 7.45 -12.75 -4.73
N ALA A 140 7.03 -12.48 -3.49
CA ALA A 140 7.78 -11.66 -2.57
C ALA A 140 9.13 -12.29 -2.19
N LEU A 141 9.16 -13.61 -1.93
CA LEU A 141 10.37 -14.35 -1.59
C LEU A 141 11.40 -14.40 -2.72
N LEU A 142 10.98 -14.35 -3.99
CA LEU A 142 11.89 -14.25 -5.14
C LEU A 142 12.67 -12.93 -5.15
N SER A 143 12.08 -11.86 -4.64
CA SER A 143 12.72 -10.54 -4.57
C SER A 143 13.59 -10.35 -3.32
N TRP A 144 13.55 -11.28 -2.36
CA TRP A 144 14.26 -11.16 -1.10
C TRP A 144 15.66 -11.75 -1.15
N ASP A 145 16.66 -10.89 -1.00
CA ASP A 145 18.05 -11.33 -0.85
C ASP A 145 18.31 -11.80 0.60
N ARG A 146 18.27 -13.12 0.79
CA ARG A 146 18.48 -13.77 2.10
C ARG A 146 19.90 -13.61 2.66
N ARG A 147 20.85 -13.14 1.86
CA ARG A 147 22.24 -12.85 2.32
C ARG A 147 22.31 -11.60 3.18
N LEU A 148 21.32 -10.73 3.07
CA LEU A 148 21.15 -9.58 3.96
C LEU A 148 20.71 -10.10 5.33
N LYS A 149 21.53 -9.89 6.35
CA LYS A 149 21.45 -10.49 7.71
C LYS A 149 20.24 -10.07 8.55
N ALA A 150 19.30 -9.30 8.03
CA ALA A 150 18.12 -8.87 8.77
C ALA A 150 17.12 -10.02 8.92
N THR A 151 16.67 -10.29 10.16
CA THR A 151 15.58 -11.22 10.42
C THR A 151 14.29 -10.62 9.87
N LEU A 152 13.74 -11.21 8.82
CA LEU A 152 12.45 -10.82 8.28
C LEU A 152 11.33 -11.25 9.23
N ILE A 153 10.47 -10.31 9.61
CA ILE A 153 9.19 -10.58 10.27
C ILE A 153 8.09 -10.45 9.23
N HIS A 154 7.25 -11.49 9.12
CA HIS A 154 6.03 -11.45 8.30
C HIS A 154 4.82 -11.29 9.23
N HIS A 155 4.07 -10.22 9.07
CA HIS A 155 2.90 -9.91 9.89
C HIS A 155 1.61 -9.92 9.08
N SER A 156 0.59 -10.59 9.60
CA SER A 156 -0.75 -10.68 9.01
C SER A 156 -1.85 -10.64 10.08
N ASP A 157 -3.09 -10.57 9.64
CA ASP A 157 -4.22 -10.92 10.51
C ASP A 157 -4.24 -12.44 10.81
N ARG A 158 -5.22 -12.87 11.63
CA ARG A 158 -5.44 -14.29 11.96
C ARG A 158 -6.40 -14.99 11.00
N GLY A 159 -6.42 -14.57 9.75
CA GLY A 159 -7.21 -15.23 8.72
C GLY A 159 -6.76 -16.67 8.47
N LEU A 160 -7.72 -17.54 8.17
CA LEU A 160 -7.52 -18.98 7.93
C LEU A 160 -6.39 -19.26 6.93
N GLN A 161 -6.25 -18.42 5.92
CA GLN A 161 -5.23 -18.53 4.87
C GLN A 161 -3.82 -18.40 5.42
N TYR A 162 -3.59 -17.38 6.28
CA TYR A 162 -2.29 -17.08 6.89
C TYR A 162 -1.93 -18.07 8.01
N CYS A 163 -2.93 -18.66 8.67
CA CYS A 163 -2.74 -19.69 9.69
C CYS A 163 -2.61 -21.11 9.10
N SER A 164 -2.82 -21.28 7.79
CA SER A 164 -2.73 -22.61 7.15
C SER A 164 -1.32 -23.18 7.27
N GLY A 165 -1.23 -24.52 7.46
CA GLY A 165 0.05 -25.21 7.58
C GLY A 165 0.96 -24.98 6.37
N ALA A 166 0.39 -24.94 5.15
CA ALA A 166 1.18 -24.67 3.93
C ALA A 166 1.83 -23.29 3.97
N TYR A 167 1.09 -22.24 4.36
CA TYR A 167 1.61 -20.87 4.42
C TYR A 167 2.67 -20.71 5.53
N THR A 168 2.38 -21.19 6.73
CA THR A 168 3.29 -21.09 7.87
C THR A 168 4.56 -21.91 7.68
N THR A 169 4.47 -23.13 7.14
CA THR A 169 5.66 -23.94 6.80
C THR A 169 6.51 -23.23 5.75
N ARG A 170 5.89 -22.61 4.75
CA ARG A 170 6.63 -21.90 3.71
C ARG A 170 7.39 -20.68 4.25
N LEU A 171 6.79 -19.90 5.16
CA LEU A 171 7.46 -18.80 5.86
C LEU A 171 8.65 -19.28 6.70
N VAL A 172 8.44 -20.29 7.56
CA VAL A 172 9.48 -20.84 8.41
C VAL A 172 10.63 -21.40 7.59
N SER A 173 10.35 -22.16 6.53
CA SER A 173 11.39 -22.70 5.63
C SER A 173 12.18 -21.62 4.88
N SER A 174 11.60 -20.42 4.72
CA SER A 174 12.31 -19.27 4.17
C SER A 174 13.21 -18.55 5.17
N GLY A 175 13.09 -18.83 6.47
CA GLY A 175 13.81 -18.14 7.55
C GLY A 175 13.09 -16.90 8.09
N ALA A 176 11.83 -16.66 7.69
CA ALA A 176 11.04 -15.57 8.21
C ALA A 176 10.38 -15.90 9.55
N THR A 177 10.30 -14.92 10.45
CA THR A 177 9.56 -15.00 11.71
C THR A 177 8.10 -14.63 11.47
N ILE A 178 7.16 -15.45 12.02
CA ILE A 178 5.73 -15.21 11.87
C ILE A 178 5.23 -14.33 12.99
N SER A 179 4.48 -13.30 12.65
CA SER A 179 3.77 -12.42 13.57
C SER A 179 2.31 -12.26 13.14
N MET A 180 1.39 -12.20 14.11
CA MET A 180 -0.04 -12.03 13.81
C MET A 180 -0.67 -11.01 14.76
N THR A 181 -1.77 -10.38 14.32
CA THR A 181 -2.60 -9.53 15.19
C THR A 181 -3.09 -10.31 16.41
N GLU A 182 -3.21 -9.70 17.59
CA GLU A 182 -3.61 -10.42 18.80
C GLU A 182 -5.12 -10.38 19.06
N ARG A 183 -5.76 -9.24 18.88
CA ARG A 183 -7.15 -9.00 19.33
C ARG A 183 -8.10 -8.54 18.22
N GLY A 184 -7.71 -8.68 16.96
CA GLY A 184 -8.51 -8.14 15.86
C GLY A 184 -8.58 -6.59 15.89
N ASP A 185 -7.60 -5.95 16.56
CA ASP A 185 -7.48 -4.51 16.57
C ASP A 185 -7.17 -4.03 15.13
N PRO A 186 -8.01 -3.19 14.54
CA PRO A 186 -7.77 -2.64 13.21
C PRO A 186 -6.44 -1.90 13.06
N TYR A 187 -5.86 -1.45 14.17
CA TYR A 187 -4.57 -0.76 14.14
C TYR A 187 -3.37 -1.71 13.97
N GLU A 188 -3.51 -2.98 14.36
CA GLU A 188 -2.43 -3.96 14.28
C GLU A 188 -2.06 -4.34 12.83
N ASN A 189 -2.99 -4.24 11.86
CA ASN A 189 -2.72 -4.43 10.42
C ASN A 189 -3.04 -3.18 9.56
N ALA A 190 -3.13 -2.02 10.20
CA ALA A 190 -3.55 -0.77 9.56
C ALA A 190 -2.72 -0.38 8.33
N MET A 191 -1.45 -0.81 8.26
CA MET A 191 -0.58 -0.52 7.13
C MET A 191 -1.00 -1.31 5.90
N ALA A 192 -1.21 -2.61 6.01
CA ALA A 192 -1.66 -3.44 4.90
C ALA A 192 -3.05 -3.01 4.40
N GLU A 193 -3.99 -2.76 5.32
CA GLU A 193 -5.31 -2.19 4.98
C GLU A 193 -5.19 -0.84 4.26
N ARG A 194 -4.24 -0.01 4.66
CA ARG A 194 -3.99 1.29 4.01
C ARG A 194 -3.57 1.14 2.56
N ILE A 195 -2.69 0.18 2.25
CA ILE A 195 -2.23 -0.08 0.88
C ILE A 195 -3.39 -0.56 0.02
N ASN A 196 -4.19 -1.52 0.51
CA ASN A 196 -5.42 -1.96 -0.14
C ASN A 196 -6.38 -0.78 -0.40
N GLY A 197 -6.54 0.10 0.59
CA GLY A 197 -7.35 1.32 0.48
C GLY A 197 -6.84 2.27 -0.59
N VAL A 198 -5.52 2.42 -0.75
CA VAL A 198 -4.90 3.24 -1.81
C VAL A 198 -5.20 2.66 -3.19
N LEU A 199 -4.94 1.37 -3.41
CA LEU A 199 -5.22 0.71 -4.68
C LEU A 199 -6.69 0.82 -5.06
N LYS A 200 -7.60 0.56 -4.13
CA LYS A 200 -9.05 0.68 -4.37
C LYS A 200 -9.51 2.10 -4.65
N SER A 201 -8.96 3.10 -3.97
CA SER A 201 -9.44 4.48 -4.07
C SER A 201 -8.72 5.31 -5.11
N GLU A 202 -7.37 5.29 -5.15
CA GLU A 202 -6.59 6.14 -6.04
C GLU A 202 -6.48 5.53 -7.45
N PHE A 203 -6.39 4.18 -7.56
CA PHE A 203 -6.30 3.44 -8.83
C PHE A 203 -7.62 2.85 -9.31
N LEU A 204 -8.73 3.15 -8.64
CA LEU A 204 -10.08 2.72 -9.01
C LEU A 204 -10.29 1.20 -9.01
N LEU A 205 -9.48 0.41 -8.32
CA LEU A 205 -9.70 -1.04 -8.20
C LEU A 205 -10.97 -1.40 -7.38
N SER A 206 -11.71 -0.40 -6.90
CA SER A 206 -13.04 -0.56 -6.29
C SER A 206 -14.18 -0.56 -7.31
N LYS A 207 -13.90 -0.40 -8.62
CA LYS A 207 -14.90 -0.58 -9.68
C LYS A 207 -15.24 -2.06 -9.86
N THR A 208 -16.36 -2.33 -10.51
CA THR A 208 -16.70 -3.69 -10.96
C THR A 208 -16.02 -3.96 -12.30
N PHE A 209 -15.34 -5.09 -12.41
CA PHE A 209 -14.70 -5.56 -13.63
C PHE A 209 -15.57 -6.60 -14.33
N ARG A 210 -15.41 -6.75 -15.64
CA ARG A 210 -16.18 -7.73 -16.42
C ARG A 210 -15.84 -9.17 -16.05
N ASN A 211 -14.55 -9.45 -15.90
CA ASN A 211 -14.01 -10.78 -15.60
C ASN A 211 -12.67 -10.69 -14.86
N LEU A 212 -12.14 -11.84 -14.49
CA LEU A 212 -10.87 -11.98 -13.78
C LEU A 212 -9.67 -11.44 -14.57
N GLU A 213 -9.68 -11.64 -15.89
CA GLU A 213 -8.59 -11.21 -16.78
C GLU A 213 -8.47 -9.67 -16.81
N GLU A 214 -9.60 -8.96 -17.05
CA GLU A 214 -9.64 -7.50 -16.98
C GLU A 214 -9.16 -6.98 -15.60
N ALA A 215 -9.61 -7.60 -14.53
CA ALA A 215 -9.20 -7.25 -13.17
C ALA A 215 -7.69 -7.49 -12.97
N SER A 216 -7.15 -8.61 -13.46
CA SER A 216 -5.73 -8.96 -13.34
C SER A 216 -4.82 -7.95 -14.05
N VAL A 217 -5.15 -7.58 -15.27
CA VAL A 217 -4.43 -6.54 -16.02
C VAL A 217 -4.45 -5.20 -15.27
N ALA A 218 -5.62 -4.79 -14.77
CA ALA A 218 -5.77 -3.55 -14.03
C ALA A 218 -4.98 -3.56 -12.70
N VAL A 219 -4.98 -4.68 -11.97
CA VAL A 219 -4.22 -4.86 -10.74
C VAL A 219 -2.72 -4.77 -11.02
N GLY A 220 -2.22 -5.52 -12.00
CA GLY A 220 -0.79 -5.52 -12.36
C GLY A 220 -0.31 -4.13 -12.76
N LYS A 221 -1.05 -3.44 -13.65
CA LYS A 221 -0.75 -2.05 -14.02
C LYS A 221 -0.75 -1.12 -12.82
N SER A 222 -1.77 -1.20 -11.95
CA SER A 222 -1.89 -0.33 -10.78
C SER A 222 -0.74 -0.53 -9.79
N ILE A 223 -0.32 -1.77 -9.54
CA ILE A 223 0.80 -2.08 -8.63
C ILE A 223 2.13 -1.60 -9.22
N GLY A 224 2.35 -1.79 -10.52
CA GLY A 224 3.54 -1.27 -11.19
C GLY A 224 3.67 0.25 -11.04
N ILE A 225 2.60 1.00 -11.34
CA ILE A 225 2.58 2.46 -11.19
C ILE A 225 2.69 2.86 -9.71
N TYR A 226 2.01 2.15 -8.81
CA TYR A 226 2.09 2.39 -7.37
C TYR A 226 3.53 2.28 -6.86
N ASN A 227 4.27 1.25 -7.25
CA ASN A 227 5.65 1.05 -6.83
C ASN A 227 6.62 2.07 -7.43
N SER A 228 6.48 2.36 -8.74
CA SER A 228 7.48 3.13 -9.49
C SER A 228 7.21 4.65 -9.53
N GLN A 229 5.96 5.09 -9.41
CA GLN A 229 5.62 6.49 -9.66
C GLN A 229 4.90 7.19 -8.51
N ARG A 230 4.22 6.45 -7.61
CA ARG A 230 3.41 7.07 -6.58
C ARG A 230 4.23 7.51 -5.37
N PRO A 231 4.31 8.83 -5.06
CA PRO A 231 5.04 9.31 -3.90
C PRO A 231 4.30 9.02 -2.59
N HIS A 232 5.07 8.70 -1.54
CA HIS A 232 4.56 8.43 -0.20
C HIS A 232 5.03 9.48 0.81
N GLY A 233 4.10 10.20 1.44
CA GLY A 233 4.44 11.21 2.46
C GLY A 233 5.10 10.64 3.72
N SER A 234 4.91 9.34 4.03
CA SER A 234 5.62 8.65 5.10
C SER A 234 7.02 8.17 4.72
N CYS A 235 7.41 8.34 3.47
CA CYS A 235 8.73 7.98 2.94
C CYS A 235 9.38 9.18 2.26
N ASP A 236 9.25 10.36 2.83
CA ASP A 236 9.80 11.62 2.29
C ASP A 236 9.39 11.93 0.84
N TYR A 237 8.17 11.58 0.45
CA TYR A 237 7.68 11.61 -0.93
C TYR A 237 8.47 10.75 -1.93
N LEU A 238 9.38 9.91 -1.49
CA LEU A 238 9.95 8.87 -2.36
C LEU A 238 8.85 7.92 -2.86
N THR A 239 9.04 7.35 -4.05
CA THR A 239 8.25 6.21 -4.49
C THR A 239 8.63 4.96 -3.70
N PRO A 240 7.77 3.93 -3.62
CA PRO A 240 8.14 2.67 -2.97
C PRO A 240 9.44 2.05 -3.48
N ASP A 241 9.67 2.09 -4.79
CA ASP A 241 10.92 1.59 -5.38
C ASP A 241 12.14 2.39 -4.91
N GLN A 242 12.05 3.72 -4.89
CA GLN A 242 13.12 4.58 -4.38
C GLN A 242 13.36 4.39 -2.88
N ALA A 243 12.29 4.31 -2.10
CA ALA A 243 12.39 4.10 -0.65
C ALA A 243 12.99 2.73 -0.32
N HIS A 244 12.74 1.71 -1.15
CA HIS A 244 13.26 0.36 -0.96
C HIS A 244 14.79 0.25 -1.15
N LEU A 245 15.43 1.28 -1.69
CA LEU A 245 16.88 1.40 -1.84
C LEU A 245 17.54 2.23 -0.72
N LYS A 246 16.76 2.65 0.28
CA LYS A 246 17.25 3.48 1.39
C LYS A 246 17.35 2.67 2.68
N GLU A 247 18.17 3.18 3.60
CA GLU A 247 18.29 2.70 4.98
C GLU A 247 18.23 3.89 5.94
N GLY A 248 17.98 3.61 7.22
CA GLY A 248 17.82 4.62 8.25
C GLY A 248 16.37 5.13 8.37
N VAL A 249 16.16 6.11 9.22
CA VAL A 249 14.82 6.68 9.47
C VAL A 249 14.39 7.54 8.30
N LEU A 250 13.29 7.17 7.63
CA LEU A 250 12.69 8.01 6.59
C LEU A 250 11.87 9.14 7.23
N PRO A 251 12.16 10.41 6.91
CA PRO A 251 11.40 11.53 7.45
C PRO A 251 9.95 11.50 6.95
N SER A 252 9.01 11.67 7.88
CA SER A 252 7.59 11.82 7.54
C SER A 252 7.28 13.29 7.26
N LYS A 253 6.66 13.58 6.11
CA LYS A 253 6.22 14.95 5.73
C LYS A 253 4.93 15.38 6.44
N TRP A 254 4.45 14.65 7.43
CA TRP A 254 3.29 15.01 8.24
C TRP A 254 3.52 14.59 9.68
N LYS A 255 3.26 15.53 10.59
CA LYS A 255 3.34 15.24 12.02
C LYS A 255 2.11 14.43 12.43
N SER A 256 2.32 13.38 13.23
CA SER A 256 1.25 12.71 13.95
C SER A 256 0.62 13.70 14.94
N LYS A 257 -0.72 13.65 15.12
CA LYS A 257 -1.40 14.48 16.14
C LYS A 257 -0.94 14.20 17.57
N ASN A 258 -0.18 13.13 17.79
CA ASN A 258 0.29 12.67 19.10
C ASN A 258 1.74 13.04 19.42
N GLU A 259 2.48 13.69 18.54
CA GLU A 259 3.76 14.29 18.92
C GLU A 259 3.50 15.57 19.72
N LYS A 260 3.35 15.42 21.06
CA LYS A 260 3.44 16.53 22.00
C LYS A 260 4.82 17.15 21.84
N ILE A 261 4.84 18.42 21.51
CA ILE A 261 6.05 19.26 21.47
C ILE A 261 6.68 19.18 22.87
N THR A 262 7.78 18.47 23.01
CA THR A 262 8.68 18.66 24.15
C THR A 262 9.45 19.93 23.83
N PRO A 263 9.36 21.00 24.64
CA PRO A 263 10.17 22.19 24.42
C PRO A 263 11.63 21.79 24.56
N ALA A 264 12.46 22.21 23.62
CA ALA A 264 13.90 22.13 23.78
C ALA A 264 14.32 22.99 24.98
N THR A 265 14.93 22.35 25.97
CA THR A 265 15.67 23.00 27.05
C THR A 265 17.04 23.39 26.55
#